data_9a5e989ccbf7e660d8916ebf599b098e
#
_entry.id   9a5e989ccbf7e660d8916ebf599b098e
#
_cell.length_a   1.000
_cell.length_b   1.000
_cell.length_c   1.000
_cell.angle_alpha   90.00
_cell.angle_beta   90.00
_cell.angle_gamma   90.00
#
_symmetry.space_group_name_H-M   'P 1'
#
loop_
_entity.id
_entity.type
_entity.pdbx_description
1 polymer ?
#
loop_
_entity_poly.entity_id
_entity_poly.type
_entity_poly.pdbx_seq_one_letter_code
_entity_poly.pdbx_strand_id
1 'polypeptide(L)'
;MNRYRALLKVVEVGSYTHAAEILGYTQPALSQMIASLEREIGITLLYRSRYGVRLTPEGERLLPTIQKTVQQYDNLRRLEDEIKGLDSGIVRIGTVSSVSCHWLPGIIKKF
;
A
#
# COMPACT_ATOMS: atom_id res chain seq x y z
N MET A 1 -0.14 4.43 -5.62
CA MET A 1 0.24 3.34 -4.70
C MET A 1 -0.07 1.94 -5.20
N ASN A 2 -1.07 1.81 -6.04
CA ASN A 2 -1.45 0.45 -6.49
C ASN A 2 -0.33 -0.26 -7.24
N ARG A 3 0.44 0.47 -8.05
CA ARG A 3 1.53 -0.15 -8.79
C ARG A 3 2.63 -0.64 -7.86
N TYR A 4 2.90 0.09 -6.79
CA TYR A 4 3.90 -0.34 -5.81
C TYR A 4 3.41 -1.55 -5.02
N ARG A 5 2.13 -1.60 -4.67
CA ARG A 5 1.55 -2.78 -4.01
C ARG A 5 1.65 -3.99 -4.92
N ALA A 6 1.35 -3.79 -6.21
CA ALA A 6 1.45 -4.87 -7.20
C ALA A 6 2.88 -5.39 -7.28
N LEU A 7 3.84 -4.47 -7.31
CA LEU A 7 5.26 -4.84 -7.33
C LEU A 7 5.63 -5.68 -6.12
N LEU A 8 5.24 -5.23 -4.94
CA LEU A 8 5.56 -5.95 -3.69
C LEU A 8 4.98 -7.35 -3.70
N LYS A 9 3.75 -7.49 -4.20
CA LYS A 9 3.11 -8.80 -4.24
C LYS A 9 3.80 -9.73 -5.23
N VAL A 10 4.18 -9.21 -6.39
CA VAL A 10 4.92 -10.02 -7.39
C VAL A 10 6.24 -10.51 -6.81
N VAL A 11 6.95 -9.64 -6.10
CA VAL A 11 8.23 -10.01 -5.47
C VAL A 11 8.00 -11.08 -4.40
N GLU A 12 6.96 -10.88 -3.60
CA GLU A 12 6.66 -11.78 -2.49
C GLU A 12 6.37 -13.20 -2.97
N VAL A 13 5.53 -13.34 -4.01
CA VAL A 13 5.13 -14.66 -4.48
C VAL A 13 5.99 -15.19 -5.62
N GLY A 14 6.80 -14.33 -6.24
CA GLY A 14 7.74 -14.75 -7.28
C GLY A 14 7.09 -15.11 -8.60
N SER A 15 5.85 -14.67 -8.84
CA SER A 15 5.11 -15.04 -10.05
C SER A 15 4.08 -13.97 -10.36
N TYR A 16 4.07 -13.53 -11.63
CA TYR A 16 3.04 -12.60 -12.10
C TYR A 16 1.64 -13.22 -12.07
N THR A 17 1.55 -14.46 -12.52
CA THR A 17 0.25 -15.14 -12.60
C THR A 17 -0.35 -15.28 -11.21
N HIS A 18 0.45 -15.75 -10.26
CA HIS A 18 -0.03 -15.99 -8.91
C HIS A 18 -0.39 -14.66 -8.21
N ALA A 19 0.47 -13.65 -8.38
CA ALA A 19 0.21 -12.34 -7.79
C ALA A 19 -1.08 -11.73 -8.36
N ALA A 20 -1.30 -11.90 -9.67
CA ALA A 20 -2.51 -11.39 -10.31
C ALA A 20 -3.75 -12.03 -9.71
N GLU A 21 -3.71 -13.34 -9.48
CA GLU A 21 -4.84 -14.04 -8.87
C GLU A 21 -5.15 -13.49 -7.48
N ILE A 22 -4.10 -13.30 -6.68
CA ILE A 22 -4.27 -12.79 -5.31
C ILE A 22 -4.86 -11.38 -5.32
N LEU A 23 -4.39 -10.53 -6.25
CA LEU A 23 -4.79 -9.13 -6.28
C LEU A 23 -6.10 -8.89 -7.04
N GLY A 24 -6.61 -9.90 -7.74
CA GLY A 24 -7.83 -9.75 -8.51
C GLY A 24 -7.63 -9.09 -9.87
N TYR A 25 -6.43 -9.16 -10.42
CA TYR A 25 -6.13 -8.65 -11.76
C TYR A 25 -5.92 -9.80 -12.73
N THR A 26 -6.00 -9.50 -14.04
CA THR A 26 -5.50 -10.43 -15.03
C THR A 26 -3.98 -10.32 -15.08
N GLN A 27 -3.32 -11.37 -15.57
CA GLN A 27 -1.87 -11.34 -15.67
C GLN A 27 -1.39 -10.23 -16.62
N PRO A 28 -2.01 -10.02 -17.80
CA PRO A 28 -1.60 -8.89 -18.64
C PRO A 28 -1.78 -7.54 -17.99
N ALA A 29 -2.87 -7.35 -17.22
CA ALA A 29 -3.08 -6.08 -16.52
C ALA A 29 -1.99 -5.83 -15.50
N LEU A 30 -1.63 -6.85 -14.74
CA LEU A 30 -0.57 -6.73 -13.75
C LEU A 30 0.77 -6.42 -14.41
N SER A 31 1.10 -7.12 -15.50
CA SER A 31 2.31 -6.85 -16.25
C SER A 31 2.37 -5.42 -16.73
N GLN A 32 1.24 -4.90 -17.20
CA GLN A 32 1.17 -3.51 -17.67
C GLN A 32 1.43 -2.53 -16.52
N MET A 33 0.88 -2.81 -15.35
CA MET A 33 1.06 -1.96 -14.19
C MET A 33 2.55 -1.86 -13.83
N ILE A 34 3.23 -2.98 -13.80
CA ILE A 34 4.65 -3.01 -13.45
C ILE A 34 5.48 -2.32 -14.54
N ALA A 35 5.18 -2.60 -15.80
CA ALA A 35 5.89 -1.97 -16.91
C ALA A 35 5.71 -0.46 -16.91
N SER A 36 4.50 -0.01 -16.59
CA SER A 36 4.20 1.42 -16.50
C SER A 36 5.02 2.07 -15.39
N LEU A 37 5.12 1.40 -14.25
CA LEU A 37 5.91 1.89 -13.12
C LEU A 37 7.39 2.00 -13.51
N GLU A 38 7.92 0.96 -14.14
CA GLU A 38 9.32 0.96 -14.54
C GLU A 38 9.62 2.06 -15.56
N ARG A 39 8.69 2.30 -16.48
CA ARG A 39 8.86 3.39 -17.45
C ARG A 39 8.84 4.74 -16.79
N GLU A 40 7.94 4.92 -15.82
CA GLU A 40 7.81 6.21 -15.13
C GLU A 40 9.07 6.56 -14.36
N ILE A 41 9.64 5.59 -13.64
CA ILE A 41 10.83 5.86 -12.82
C ILE A 41 12.12 5.68 -13.61
N GLY A 42 12.05 5.07 -14.80
CA GLY A 42 13.22 4.89 -15.66
C GLY A 42 14.18 3.82 -15.20
N ILE A 43 13.72 2.87 -14.39
CA ILE A 43 14.54 1.82 -13.81
C ILE A 43 13.84 0.49 -13.99
N THR A 44 14.56 -0.53 -14.46
CA THR A 44 14.02 -1.89 -14.51
C THR A 44 14.13 -2.50 -13.12
N LEU A 45 12.99 -2.92 -12.58
CA LEU A 45 12.92 -3.43 -11.21
C LEU A 45 12.91 -4.95 -11.15
N LEU A 46 12.38 -5.61 -12.18
CA LEU A 46 12.20 -7.06 -12.17
C LEU A 46 12.76 -7.69 -13.42
N TYR A 47 13.38 -8.87 -13.24
CA TYR A 47 13.72 -9.78 -14.33
C TYR A 47 12.65 -10.86 -14.41
N ARG A 48 12.19 -11.17 -15.62
CA ARG A 48 11.25 -12.25 -15.86
C ARG A 48 11.96 -13.37 -16.58
N SER A 49 11.73 -14.60 -16.12
CA SER A 49 12.24 -15.78 -16.80
C SER A 49 11.22 -16.89 -16.63
N ARG A 50 11.43 -18.00 -17.30
CA ARG A 50 10.55 -19.15 -17.16
C ARG A 50 10.62 -19.76 -15.77
N TYR A 51 11.63 -19.39 -14.99
CA TYR A 51 11.80 -19.89 -13.62
C TYR A 51 11.17 -18.97 -12.59
N GLY A 52 10.56 -17.88 -13.03
CA GLY A 52 9.89 -16.95 -12.13
C GLY A 52 10.40 -15.52 -12.31
N VAL A 53 10.19 -14.73 -11.27
CA VAL A 53 10.50 -13.31 -11.28
C VAL A 53 11.52 -13.01 -10.19
N ARG A 54 12.52 -12.20 -10.52
CA ARG A 54 13.52 -11.78 -9.54
C ARG A 54 13.77 -10.29 -9.64
N LEU A 55 14.16 -9.68 -8.51
CA LEU A 55 14.52 -8.28 -8.49
C LEU A 55 15.85 -8.05 -9.22
N THR A 56 15.94 -6.92 -9.93
CA THR A 56 17.22 -6.43 -10.41
C THR A 56 18.01 -5.89 -9.22
N PRO A 57 19.33 -5.68 -9.36
CA PRO A 57 20.08 -5.02 -8.28
C PRO A 57 19.49 -3.66 -7.88
N GLU A 58 19.01 -2.90 -8.88
CA GLU A 58 18.35 -1.63 -8.60
C GLU A 58 17.07 -1.84 -7.84
N GLY A 59 16.28 -2.86 -8.23
CA GLY A 59 15.06 -3.21 -7.52
C GLY A 59 15.34 -3.59 -6.07
N GLU A 60 16.42 -4.33 -5.83
CA GLU A 60 16.80 -4.69 -4.47
C GLU A 60 17.14 -3.48 -3.62
N ARG A 61 17.78 -2.49 -4.23
CA ARG A 61 18.13 -1.26 -3.50
C ARG A 61 16.90 -0.44 -3.15
N LEU A 62 15.91 -0.43 -4.03
CA LEU A 62 14.70 0.37 -3.83
C LEU A 62 13.67 -0.33 -2.95
N LEU A 63 13.70 -1.65 -2.89
CA LEU A 63 12.65 -2.42 -2.24
C LEU A 63 12.37 -1.99 -0.79
N PRO A 64 13.38 -1.85 0.09
CA PRO A 64 13.09 -1.47 1.47
C PRO A 64 12.37 -0.12 1.58
N THR A 65 12.76 0.84 0.75
CA THR A 65 12.12 2.16 0.75
C THR A 65 10.69 2.07 0.21
N ILE A 66 10.48 1.26 -0.82
CA ILE A 66 9.14 1.05 -1.37
C ILE A 66 8.24 0.42 -0.30
N GLN A 67 8.75 -0.58 0.43
CA GLN A 67 7.99 -1.20 1.49
C GLN A 67 7.58 -0.20 2.56
N LYS A 68 8.50 0.65 2.97
CA LYS A 68 8.22 1.68 3.97
C LYS A 68 7.21 2.70 3.45
N THR A 69 7.33 3.07 2.19
CA THR A 69 6.42 4.04 1.58
C THR A 69 5.00 3.51 1.56
N VAL A 70 4.82 2.26 1.15
CA VAL A 70 3.50 1.63 1.13
C VAL A 70 2.94 1.52 2.55
N GLN A 71 3.79 1.15 3.52
CA GLN A 71 3.39 1.07 4.91
C GLN A 71 2.89 2.41 5.44
N GLN A 72 3.62 3.48 5.13
CA GLN A 72 3.23 4.82 5.58
C GLN A 72 1.96 5.29 4.89
N TYR A 73 1.78 4.95 3.63
CA TYR A 73 0.55 5.27 2.93
C TYR A 73 -0.64 4.56 3.59
N ASP A 74 -0.46 3.30 3.98
CA ASP A 74 -1.51 2.56 4.69
C ASP A 74 -1.81 3.20 6.04
N ASN A 75 -0.78 3.66 6.74
CA ASN A 75 -0.97 4.38 8.01
C ASN A 75 -1.77 5.65 7.80
N LEU A 76 -1.46 6.39 6.74
CA LEU A 76 -2.17 7.61 6.42
C LEU A 76 -3.65 7.33 6.19
N ARG A 77 -3.96 6.31 5.39
CA ARG A 77 -5.34 5.94 5.12
C ARG A 77 -6.07 5.52 6.39
N ARG A 78 -5.40 4.79 7.26
CA ARG A 78 -5.98 4.36 8.52
C ARG A 78 -6.31 5.55 9.41
N LEU A 79 -5.39 6.53 9.47
CA LEU A 79 -5.64 7.74 10.25
C LEU A 79 -6.81 8.55 9.67
N GLU A 80 -6.88 8.65 8.35
CA GLU A 80 -8.00 9.32 7.69
C GLU A 80 -9.33 8.65 8.06
N ASP A 81 -9.34 7.33 8.03
CA ASP A 81 -10.56 6.59 8.35
C ASP A 81 -10.96 6.76 9.81
N GLU A 82 -9.98 6.80 10.70
CA GLU A 82 -10.24 7.05 12.13
C GLU A 82 -10.88 8.42 12.34
N ILE A 83 -10.33 9.43 11.67
CA ILE A 83 -10.85 10.78 11.77
C ILE A 83 -12.27 10.86 11.24
N LYS A 84 -12.52 10.23 10.08
CA LYS A 84 -13.86 10.21 9.48
C LYS A 84 -14.85 9.45 10.36
N GLY A 85 -14.40 8.37 10.98
CA GLY A 85 -15.23 7.61 11.90
C GLY A 85 -15.64 8.44 13.10
N LEU A 86 -14.71 9.21 13.65
CA LEU A 86 -15.01 10.09 14.75
C LEU A 86 -16.00 11.18 14.34
N ASP A 87 -15.80 11.74 13.15
CA ASP A 87 -16.70 12.76 12.62
C ASP A 87 -18.09 12.22 12.37
N SER A 88 -18.18 10.96 11.95
CA SER A 88 -19.46 10.32 11.68
C SER A 88 -20.27 10.13 12.95
N GLY A 89 -19.61 10.15 14.05
CA GLY A 89 -20.31 10.04 15.31
C GLY A 89 -20.69 8.68 15.65
N ILE A 90 -20.80 8.01 15.20
CA ILE A 90 -21.34 6.86 15.33
C ILE A 90 -20.81 5.82 15.63
N VAL A 91 -20.65 5.94 15.46
CA VAL A 91 -20.28 5.15 15.23
C VAL A 91 -19.93 4.35 15.71
N ARG A 92 -20.03 4.17 15.98
CA ARG A 92 -19.81 3.44 16.29
C ARG A 92 -19.20 3.05 17.10
N ILE A 93 -19.03 3.14 17.34
CA ILE A 93 -18.50 2.87 17.96
C ILE A 93 -17.88 3.02 18.78
N GLY A 94 -17.81 3.21 19.03
CA GLY A 94 -17.29 3.45 19.77
C GLY A 94 -16.62 4.14 20.35
N THR A 95 -16.87 4.58 20.48
CA THR A 95 -16.38 5.25 20.91
C THR A 95 -16.17 6.05 21.50
N VAL A 96 -16.44 6.37 21.90
CA VAL A 96 -16.27 7.15 22.36
C VAL A 96 -15.76 7.81 22.81
N SER A 97 -15.82 8.12 23.09
CA SER A 97 -15.38 8.75 23.52
C SER A 97 -14.80 9.40 23.61
N SER A 98 -14.92 9.75 23.72
CA SER A 98 -14.43 10.29 23.99
C SER A 98 -13.92 11.05 23.81
N VAL A 99 -14.16 11.48 23.83
CA VAL A 99 -13.87 11.99 24.02
C VAL A 99 -13.48 12.75 23.87
N SER A 100 -13.65 13.17 23.88
CA SER A 100 -13.46 13.56 24.07
C SER A 100 -12.88 14.15 23.83
N CYS A 101 -13.00 14.84 24.17
CA CYS A 101 -12.69 15.08 24.25
C CYS A 101 -12.02 15.81 23.91
N HIS A 102 -11.98 16.25 24.09
CA HIS A 102 -11.50 16.71 24.04
C HIS A 102 -10.86 17.22 23.75
N TRP A 103 -11.20 17.71 24.04
CA TRP A 103 -10.95 18.06 24.04
C TRP A 103 -10.12 18.30 24.11
N LEU A 104 -10.41 18.67 23.96
CA LEU A 104 -10.05 18.66 24.43
C LEU A 104 -9.33 18.81 24.27
N PRO A 105 -9.49 19.03 24.22
CA PRO A 105 -9.05 19.01 24.44
C PRO A 105 -8.48 18.86 24.14
N GLY A 106 -8.60 18.79 23.66
CA GLY A 106 -8.69 18.50 23.56
C GLY A 106 -8.20 18.41 23.20
N ILE A 107 -8.46 18.72 23.40
CA ILE A 107 -8.54 18.47 23.39
C ILE A 107 -8.19 18.33 23.16
N ILE A 108 -8.59 18.53 23.06
CA ILE A 108 -8.74 18.28 23.21
C ILE A 108 -8.39 18.10 23.12
N LYS A 109 -8.87 18.01 22.82
CA LYS A 109 -9.07 17.80 23.03
C LYS A 109 -8.82 17.41 22.89
N LYS A 110 -9.10 17.55 22.79
CA LYS A 110 -9.29 17.36 22.97
C LYS A 110 -8.94 17.02 22.86
N PHE A 111 -9.35 17.22 22.85
CA PHE A 111 -9.53 17.10 22.97
C PHE A 111 -8.91 16.97 22.92
#